data_72db3066da994b548bc81e1b418d1638
#
_entry.id   72db3066da994b548bc81e1b418d1638
#
_cell.length_a   1.000
_cell.length_b   1.000
_cell.length_c   1.000
_cell.angle_alpha   90.00
_cell.angle_beta   90.00
_cell.angle_gamma   90.00
#
_symmetry.space_group_name_H-M   'P 1'
#
loop_
_entity.id
_entity.type
_entity.pdbx_description
1 polymer ?
#
loop_
_entity_poly.entity_id
_entity_poly.type
_entity_poly.pdbx_seq_one_letter_code
_entity_poly.pdbx_strand_id
1 'polypeptide(L)'
;LISFVLSFIIRTAFIKTLGTIYLGLNGLYTNILSVLNLTELGLGTAIVIELYRTVATNDEEKSKQYLQFYKKAYYIIGICILAAGLALTPFLEYFIKDSESLGLINYRFVFILYLFNTVFSYFFYAYREAILSANQQEYKARVITYAFKFLEMLLQVVTLLLFKNIYIYLIIPIVLGCVSTVIK
;
A
#
# COMPACT_ATOMS: atom_id res chain seq x y z
N LEU A 1 -6.82 3.46 -18.84
CA LEU A 1 -8.28 3.33 -19.06
C LEU A 1 -8.86 2.12 -18.36
N ILE A 2 -8.34 0.90 -18.57
CA ILE A 2 -8.84 -0.35 -17.95
C ILE A 2 -8.86 -0.24 -16.42
N SER A 3 -7.81 0.27 -15.80
CA SER A 3 -7.72 0.45 -14.33
C SER A 3 -8.80 1.39 -13.79
N PHE A 4 -9.15 2.44 -14.54
CA PHE A 4 -10.23 3.37 -14.15
C PHE A 4 -11.60 2.68 -14.15
N VAL A 5 -11.89 1.91 -15.22
CA VAL A 5 -13.14 1.16 -15.33
C VAL A 5 -13.25 0.15 -14.20
N LEU A 6 -12.20 -0.61 -13.92
CA LEU A 6 -12.16 -1.58 -12.82
C LEU A 6 -12.32 -0.91 -11.45
N SER A 7 -11.65 0.22 -11.21
CA SER A 7 -11.82 0.97 -9.95
C SER A 7 -13.25 1.44 -9.76
N PHE A 8 -13.92 1.86 -10.83
CA PHE A 8 -15.32 2.23 -10.78
C PHE A 8 -16.23 1.02 -10.47
N ILE A 9 -15.96 -0.13 -11.10
CA ILE A 9 -16.69 -1.39 -10.85
C ILE A 9 -16.50 -1.83 -9.40
N ILE A 10 -15.26 -1.82 -8.88
CA ILE A 10 -14.96 -2.17 -7.48
C ILE A 10 -15.73 -1.25 -6.54
N ARG A 11 -15.67 0.07 -6.77
CA ARG A 11 -16.38 1.05 -5.92
C ARG A 11 -17.88 0.83 -5.93
N THR A 12 -18.46 0.54 -7.09
CA THR A 12 -19.88 0.24 -7.23
C THR A 12 -20.25 -1.07 -6.53
N ALA A 13 -19.46 -2.13 -6.73
CA ALA A 13 -19.64 -3.40 -6.04
C ALA A 13 -19.53 -3.22 -4.52
N PHE A 14 -18.54 -2.46 -4.05
CA PHE A 14 -18.32 -2.16 -2.64
C PHE A 14 -19.53 -1.49 -1.99
N ILE A 15 -20.09 -0.45 -2.64
CA ILE A 15 -21.29 0.26 -2.15
C ILE A 15 -22.49 -0.67 -2.11
N LYS A 16 -22.72 -1.47 -3.16
CA LYS A 16 -23.86 -2.37 -3.26
C LYS A 16 -23.80 -3.55 -2.28
N THR A 17 -22.61 -3.99 -1.91
CA THR A 17 -22.43 -5.18 -1.06
C THR A 17 -22.22 -4.85 0.42
N LEU A 18 -21.44 -3.84 0.71
CA LEU A 18 -21.07 -3.44 2.08
C LEU A 18 -21.79 -2.18 2.56
N GLY A 19 -22.25 -1.33 1.65
CA GLY A 19 -22.94 -0.10 1.97
C GLY A 19 -22.04 1.15 2.02
N THR A 20 -22.68 2.31 2.17
CA THR A 20 -22.02 3.62 2.14
C THR A 20 -21.17 3.90 3.39
N ILE A 21 -21.52 3.32 4.54
CA ILE A 21 -20.79 3.48 5.79
C ILE A 21 -19.37 2.94 5.66
N TYR A 22 -19.22 1.74 5.07
CA TYR A 22 -17.89 1.16 4.82
C TYR A 22 -17.07 1.94 3.81
N LEU A 23 -17.74 2.55 2.83
CA LEU A 23 -17.06 3.43 1.88
C LEU A 23 -16.53 4.68 2.59
N GLY A 24 -17.28 5.23 3.53
CA GLY A 24 -16.84 6.33 4.39
C GLY A 24 -15.60 5.97 5.20
N LEU A 25 -15.61 4.78 5.85
CA LEU A 25 -14.46 4.27 6.58
C LEU A 25 -13.23 4.07 5.69
N ASN A 26 -13.41 3.49 4.51
CA ASN A 26 -12.33 3.33 3.53
C ASN A 26 -11.73 4.69 3.15
N GLY A 27 -12.57 5.70 2.88
CA GLY A 27 -12.13 7.06 2.58
C GLY A 27 -11.37 7.69 3.75
N LEU A 28 -11.88 7.57 4.97
CA LEU A 28 -11.24 8.08 6.18
C LEU A 28 -9.86 7.45 6.37
N TYR A 29 -9.77 6.12 6.33
CA TYR A 29 -8.50 5.40 6.57
C TYR A 29 -7.46 5.68 5.49
N THR A 30 -7.86 5.71 4.21
CA THR A 30 -6.95 6.05 3.12
C THR A 30 -6.45 7.50 3.24
N ASN A 31 -7.29 8.44 3.68
CA ASN A 31 -6.86 9.82 3.90
C ASN A 31 -5.88 9.95 5.07
N ILE A 32 -6.15 9.30 6.21
CA ILE A 32 -5.23 9.27 7.36
C ILE A 32 -3.87 8.68 6.93
N LEU A 33 -3.88 7.54 6.25
CA LEU A 33 -2.65 6.90 5.79
C LEU A 33 -1.91 7.72 4.73
N SER A 34 -2.64 8.44 3.86
CA SER A 34 -2.02 9.36 2.91
C SER A 34 -1.25 10.48 3.59
N VAL A 35 -1.79 11.04 4.68
CA VAL A 35 -1.08 12.05 5.50
C VAL A 35 0.17 11.45 6.13
N LEU A 36 0.09 10.24 6.67
CA LEU A 36 1.26 9.55 7.23
C LEU A 36 2.32 9.25 6.17
N ASN A 37 1.92 8.93 4.94
CA ASN A 37 2.82 8.70 3.81
C ASN A 37 3.54 9.97 3.31
N LEU A 38 3.07 11.18 3.67
CA LEU A 38 3.76 12.42 3.36
C LEU A 38 5.18 12.48 3.97
N THR A 39 5.46 11.68 5.00
CA THR A 39 6.81 11.57 5.59
C THR A 39 7.86 11.03 4.60
N GLU A 40 7.44 10.39 3.52
CA GLU A 40 8.33 9.85 2.46
C GLU A 40 8.70 10.89 1.39
N LEU A 41 8.04 12.05 1.34
CA LEU A 41 8.14 13.02 0.24
C LEU A 41 9.58 13.34 -0.17
N GLY A 42 9.95 12.85 -1.37
CA GLY A 42 11.20 13.17 -2.03
C GLY A 42 12.41 12.32 -1.66
N LEU A 43 12.39 11.58 -0.55
CA LEU A 43 13.54 10.77 -0.09
C LEU A 43 13.83 9.63 -1.09
N GLY A 44 12.79 8.94 -1.55
CA GLY A 44 12.93 7.87 -2.53
C GLY A 44 13.47 8.36 -3.86
N THR A 45 12.96 9.46 -4.39
CA THR A 45 13.40 10.04 -5.65
C THR A 45 14.83 10.55 -5.58
N ALA A 46 15.23 11.20 -4.48
CA ALA A 46 16.60 11.67 -4.30
C ALA A 46 17.63 10.52 -4.32
N ILE A 47 17.34 9.44 -3.60
CA ILE A 47 18.24 8.28 -3.56
C ILE A 47 18.30 7.56 -4.91
N VAL A 48 17.18 7.42 -5.61
CA VAL A 48 17.13 6.79 -6.94
C VAL A 48 17.94 7.59 -7.96
N ILE A 49 17.94 8.94 -7.91
CA ILE A 49 18.77 9.78 -8.77
C ILE A 49 20.26 9.51 -8.53
N GLU A 50 20.69 9.41 -7.27
CA GLU A 50 22.09 9.09 -6.97
C GLU A 50 22.46 7.64 -7.36
N LEU A 51 21.52 6.69 -7.24
CA LEU A 51 21.69 5.33 -7.75
C LEU A 51 21.91 5.31 -9.27
N TYR A 52 21.13 6.06 -10.06
CA TYR A 52 21.38 6.18 -11.51
C TYR A 52 22.77 6.70 -11.82
N ARG A 53 23.25 7.69 -11.04
CA ARG A 53 24.57 8.27 -11.24
C ARG A 53 25.70 7.25 -10.94
N THR A 54 25.57 6.48 -9.87
CA THR A 54 26.57 5.46 -9.48
C THR A 54 26.59 4.27 -10.44
N VAL A 55 25.43 3.85 -10.94
CA VAL A 55 25.32 2.81 -11.98
C VAL A 55 25.95 3.28 -13.30
N ALA A 56 25.71 4.54 -13.69
CA ALA A 56 26.29 5.11 -14.91
C ALA A 56 27.84 5.22 -14.86
N THR A 57 28.40 5.39 -13.66
CA THR A 57 29.87 5.43 -13.44
C THR A 57 30.49 4.06 -13.12
N ASN A 58 29.70 2.97 -13.12
CA ASN A 58 30.09 1.62 -12.71
C ASN A 58 30.72 1.55 -11.29
N ASP A 59 30.31 2.45 -10.39
CA ASP A 59 30.77 2.46 -9.00
C ASP A 59 29.87 1.52 -8.15
N GLU A 60 30.22 0.24 -8.19
CA GLU A 60 29.44 -0.79 -7.47
C GLU A 60 29.44 -0.60 -5.95
N GLU A 61 30.53 -0.10 -5.38
CA GLU A 61 30.61 0.12 -3.93
C GLU A 61 29.63 1.19 -3.45
N LYS A 62 29.61 2.34 -4.14
CA LYS A 62 28.66 3.39 -3.82
C LYS A 62 27.23 2.97 -4.10
N SER A 63 26.97 2.23 -5.18
CA SER A 63 25.65 1.68 -5.48
C SER A 63 25.12 0.81 -4.32
N LYS A 64 25.97 -0.08 -3.78
CA LYS A 64 25.63 -0.91 -2.61
C LYS A 64 25.36 -0.07 -1.35
N GLN A 65 26.17 0.98 -1.11
CA GLN A 65 25.96 1.88 0.03
C GLN A 65 24.63 2.63 -0.06
N TYR A 66 24.28 3.19 -1.22
CA TYR A 66 23.01 3.87 -1.42
C TYR A 66 21.82 2.92 -1.30
N LEU A 67 21.92 1.69 -1.80
CA LEU A 67 20.88 0.67 -1.64
C LEU A 67 20.67 0.28 -0.16
N GLN A 68 21.76 0.13 0.59
CA GLN A 68 21.66 -0.15 2.03
C GLN A 68 21.06 1.03 2.80
N PHE A 69 21.43 2.25 2.44
CA PHE A 69 20.85 3.46 3.03
C PHE A 69 19.34 3.54 2.71
N TYR A 70 18.96 3.31 1.45
CA TYR A 70 17.57 3.25 1.02
C TYR A 70 16.77 2.25 1.86
N LYS A 71 17.26 1.02 1.98
CA LYS A 71 16.62 -0.02 2.78
C LYS A 71 16.43 0.41 4.25
N LYS A 72 17.47 0.97 4.86
CA LYS A 72 17.40 1.45 6.26
C LYS A 72 16.41 2.61 6.42
N ALA A 73 16.44 3.59 5.52
CA ALA A 73 15.56 4.74 5.54
C ALA A 73 14.09 4.30 5.44
N TYR A 74 13.74 3.45 4.48
CA TYR A 74 12.39 2.95 4.31
C TYR A 74 11.91 2.07 5.46
N TYR A 75 12.83 1.32 6.07
CA TYR A 75 12.52 0.54 7.28
C TYR A 75 12.18 1.46 8.47
N ILE A 76 12.94 2.54 8.67
CA ILE A 76 12.68 3.54 9.71
C ILE A 76 11.36 4.26 9.45
N ILE A 77 11.11 4.71 8.20
CA ILE A 77 9.84 5.35 7.81
C ILE A 77 8.67 4.41 8.07
N GLY A 78 8.76 3.14 7.67
CA GLY A 78 7.73 2.14 7.93
C GLY A 78 7.42 1.95 9.43
N ILE A 79 8.46 1.93 10.28
CA ILE A 79 8.28 1.87 11.74
C ILE A 79 7.62 3.15 12.28
N CYS A 80 8.03 4.33 11.80
CA CYS A 80 7.41 5.59 12.20
C CYS A 80 5.92 5.65 11.81
N ILE A 81 5.58 5.22 10.59
CA ILE A 81 4.19 5.15 10.12
C ILE A 81 3.40 4.16 10.98
N LEU A 82 3.98 2.99 11.28
CA LEU A 82 3.35 1.99 12.14
C LEU A 82 3.07 2.54 13.54
N ALA A 83 4.08 3.15 14.16
CA ALA A 83 3.96 3.73 15.50
C ALA A 83 2.92 4.87 15.54
N ALA A 84 2.97 5.78 14.57
CA ALA A 84 2.00 6.87 14.46
C ALA A 84 0.57 6.36 14.19
N GLY A 85 0.41 5.38 13.31
CA GLY A 85 -0.88 4.75 13.02
C GLY A 85 -1.46 4.03 14.24
N LEU A 86 -0.64 3.27 14.98
CA LEU A 86 -1.08 2.63 16.22
C LEU A 86 -1.45 3.66 17.29
N ALA A 87 -0.69 4.74 17.42
CA ALA A 87 -1.02 5.84 18.35
C ALA A 87 -2.33 6.55 17.97
N LEU A 88 -2.68 6.62 16.68
CA LEU A 88 -3.94 7.18 16.20
C LEU A 88 -5.14 6.25 16.40
N THR A 89 -4.93 4.94 16.57
CA THR A 89 -6.01 3.96 16.69
C THR A 89 -7.04 4.29 17.79
N PRO A 90 -6.66 4.70 19.02
CA PRO A 90 -7.63 5.08 20.04
C PRO A 90 -8.41 6.36 19.70
N PHE A 91 -7.83 7.24 18.89
CA PHE A 91 -8.46 8.51 18.51
C PHE A 91 -9.43 8.38 17.34
N LEU A 92 -9.52 7.21 16.69
CA LEU A 92 -10.44 6.99 15.57
C LEU A 92 -11.91 7.27 15.92
N GLU A 93 -12.29 7.09 17.17
CA GLU A 93 -13.66 7.38 17.66
C GLU A 93 -14.06 8.85 17.43
N TYR A 94 -13.11 9.79 17.53
CA TYR A 94 -13.39 11.22 17.28
C TYR A 94 -13.69 11.53 15.82
N PHE A 95 -13.23 10.68 14.89
CA PHE A 95 -13.44 10.85 13.45
C PHE A 95 -14.68 10.11 12.94
N ILE A 96 -15.20 9.14 13.70
CA ILE A 96 -16.33 8.30 13.32
C ILE A 96 -17.56 8.75 14.12
N LYS A 97 -18.43 9.58 13.51
CA LYS A 97 -19.59 10.16 14.19
C LYS A 97 -20.65 9.15 14.64
N ASP A 98 -20.77 8.01 13.94
CA ASP A 98 -21.81 6.99 14.17
C ASP A 98 -21.19 5.61 14.42
N SER A 99 -20.29 5.51 15.40
CA SER A 99 -19.62 4.24 15.74
C SER A 99 -20.61 3.14 16.16
N GLU A 100 -21.77 3.52 16.73
CA GLU A 100 -22.85 2.61 17.10
C GLU A 100 -23.55 1.99 15.88
N SER A 101 -23.61 2.70 14.76
CA SER A 101 -24.24 2.22 13.52
C SER A 101 -23.38 1.19 12.76
N LEU A 102 -22.11 1.01 13.15
CA LEU A 102 -21.18 0.03 12.55
C LEU A 102 -21.47 -1.42 12.97
N GLY A 103 -22.35 -1.64 13.94
CA GLY A 103 -22.75 -2.96 14.38
C GLY A 103 -21.62 -3.80 14.95
N LEU A 104 -21.51 -5.06 14.51
CA LEU A 104 -20.54 -6.05 14.99
C LEU A 104 -19.10 -5.85 14.44
N ILE A 105 -18.83 -4.75 13.70
CA ILE A 105 -17.54 -4.59 13.06
C ILE A 105 -16.57 -3.83 13.94
N ASN A 106 -15.44 -4.45 14.18
CA ASN A 106 -14.35 -3.80 14.87
C ASN A 106 -13.60 -2.84 13.92
N TYR A 107 -14.07 -1.57 13.87
CA TYR A 107 -13.48 -0.52 13.02
C TYR A 107 -11.99 -0.30 13.31
N ARG A 108 -11.53 -0.51 14.55
CA ARG A 108 -10.11 -0.44 14.93
C ARG A 108 -9.30 -1.53 14.25
N PHE A 109 -9.83 -2.75 14.21
CA PHE A 109 -9.17 -3.87 13.53
C PHE A 109 -9.10 -3.66 12.01
N VAL A 110 -10.16 -3.12 11.42
CA VAL A 110 -10.16 -2.75 9.99
C VAL A 110 -9.07 -1.70 9.72
N PHE A 111 -8.93 -0.66 10.54
CA PHE A 111 -7.86 0.33 10.41
C PHE A 111 -6.46 -0.31 10.51
N ILE A 112 -6.26 -1.22 11.45
CA ILE A 112 -4.98 -1.95 11.61
C ILE A 112 -4.64 -2.74 10.33
N LEU A 113 -5.62 -3.36 9.67
CA LEU A 113 -5.38 -4.04 8.39
C LEU A 113 -4.95 -3.07 7.27
N TYR A 114 -5.57 -1.89 7.20
CA TYR A 114 -5.15 -0.83 6.27
C TYR A 114 -3.72 -0.34 6.58
N LEU A 115 -3.44 -0.10 7.85
CA LEU A 115 -2.11 0.30 8.33
C LEU A 115 -1.06 -0.75 7.98
N PHE A 116 -1.36 -2.03 8.26
CA PHE A 116 -0.45 -3.13 7.97
C PHE A 116 -0.18 -3.26 6.46
N ASN A 117 -1.20 -3.14 5.62
CA ASN A 117 -1.03 -3.14 4.16
C ASN A 117 -0.11 -2.01 3.69
N THR A 118 -0.28 -0.81 4.25
CA THR A 118 0.57 0.34 3.95
C THR A 118 2.02 0.10 4.39
N VAL A 119 2.23 -0.27 5.64
CA VAL A 119 3.58 -0.49 6.21
C VAL A 119 4.30 -1.64 5.50
N PHE A 120 3.56 -2.68 5.09
CA PHE A 120 4.10 -3.81 4.34
C PHE A 120 4.75 -3.35 3.04
N SER A 121 4.19 -2.35 2.36
CA SER A 121 4.77 -1.80 1.14
C SER A 121 6.16 -1.19 1.38
N TYR A 122 6.37 -0.51 2.50
CA TYR A 122 7.66 0.09 2.86
C TYR A 122 8.74 -0.94 3.17
N PHE A 123 8.38 -2.06 3.79
CA PHE A 123 9.36 -3.08 4.18
C PHE A 123 9.80 -3.96 3.01
N PHE A 124 8.91 -4.23 2.07
CA PHE A 124 9.13 -5.27 1.07
C PHE A 124 9.24 -4.75 -0.36
N TYR A 125 8.51 -3.69 -0.75
CA TYR A 125 8.48 -3.23 -2.14
C TYR A 125 9.56 -2.23 -2.49
N ALA A 126 9.73 -1.21 -1.69
CA ALA A 126 10.52 -0.03 -2.02
C ALA A 126 11.97 -0.36 -2.42
N TYR A 127 12.63 -1.26 -1.69
CA TYR A 127 14.01 -1.66 -1.95
C TYR A 127 14.18 -2.38 -3.29
N ARG A 128 13.28 -3.29 -3.64
CA ARG A 128 13.38 -4.05 -4.90
C ARG A 128 13.09 -3.18 -6.12
N GLU A 129 12.13 -2.29 -6.02
CA GLU A 129 11.85 -1.32 -7.08
C GLU A 129 13.03 -0.40 -7.35
N ALA A 130 13.72 0.05 -6.30
CA ALA A 130 14.92 0.88 -6.44
C ALA A 130 16.04 0.17 -7.21
N ILE A 131 16.29 -1.12 -6.96
CA ILE A 131 17.28 -1.90 -7.69
C ILE A 131 16.92 -2.02 -9.17
N LEU A 132 15.69 -2.37 -9.49
CA LEU A 132 15.24 -2.52 -10.87
C LEU A 132 15.23 -1.18 -11.61
N SER A 133 14.87 -0.10 -10.92
CA SER A 133 14.93 1.25 -11.47
C SER A 133 16.39 1.65 -11.77
N ALA A 134 17.31 1.44 -10.83
CA ALA A 134 18.73 1.75 -11.02
C ALA A 134 19.35 1.04 -12.23
N ASN A 135 18.94 -0.20 -12.51
CA ASN A 135 19.39 -0.98 -13.65
C ASN A 135 18.59 -0.73 -14.94
N GLN A 136 17.80 0.34 -15.03
CA GLN A 136 16.91 0.67 -16.16
C GLN A 136 15.92 -0.43 -16.54
N GLN A 137 15.62 -1.35 -15.61
CA GLN A 137 14.67 -2.46 -15.78
C GLN A 137 13.32 -2.19 -15.13
N GLU A 138 13.01 -0.94 -14.86
CA GLU A 138 11.77 -0.50 -14.21
C GLU A 138 10.52 -1.01 -14.94
N TYR A 139 10.58 -1.13 -16.29
CA TYR A 139 9.46 -1.63 -17.07
C TYR A 139 9.06 -3.06 -16.68
N LYS A 140 10.02 -3.93 -16.31
CA LYS A 140 9.73 -5.30 -15.85
C LYS A 140 8.98 -5.29 -14.53
N ALA A 141 9.47 -4.47 -13.58
CA ALA A 141 8.78 -4.27 -12.29
C ALA A 141 7.37 -3.74 -12.48
N ARG A 142 7.19 -2.75 -13.36
CA ARG A 142 5.89 -2.15 -13.65
C ARG A 142 4.92 -3.15 -14.30
N VAL A 143 5.36 -3.96 -15.25
CA VAL A 143 4.51 -4.99 -15.87
C VAL A 143 4.01 -5.98 -14.84
N ILE A 144 4.90 -6.50 -13.98
CA ILE A 144 4.53 -7.41 -12.90
C ILE A 144 3.54 -6.73 -11.94
N THR A 145 3.84 -5.50 -11.51
CA THR A 145 2.96 -4.73 -10.61
C THR A 145 1.56 -4.55 -11.20
N TYR A 146 1.45 -4.14 -12.46
CA TYR A 146 0.15 -3.94 -13.11
C TYR A 146 -0.61 -5.25 -13.32
N ALA A 147 0.07 -6.35 -13.65
CA ALA A 147 -0.56 -7.66 -13.76
C ALA A 147 -1.14 -8.12 -12.42
N PHE A 148 -0.37 -7.99 -11.32
CA PHE A 148 -0.85 -8.32 -9.99
C PHE A 148 -1.95 -7.37 -9.50
N LYS A 149 -1.87 -6.08 -9.84
CA LYS A 149 -2.91 -5.10 -9.52
C LYS A 149 -4.22 -5.41 -10.24
N PHE A 150 -4.15 -5.83 -11.48
CA PHE A 150 -5.31 -6.27 -12.23
C PHE A 150 -5.95 -7.52 -11.60
N LEU A 151 -5.13 -8.52 -11.24
CA LEU A 151 -5.59 -9.73 -10.56
C LEU A 151 -6.21 -9.41 -9.19
N GLU A 152 -5.58 -8.52 -8.42
CA GLU A 152 -6.10 -8.00 -7.14
C GLU A 152 -7.51 -7.41 -7.31
N MET A 153 -7.67 -6.52 -8.30
CA MET A 153 -8.94 -5.89 -8.59
C MET A 153 -10.03 -6.90 -8.96
N LEU A 154 -9.71 -7.90 -9.77
CA LEU A 154 -10.66 -8.97 -10.12
C LEU A 154 -11.06 -9.79 -8.90
N LEU A 155 -10.08 -10.23 -8.10
CA LEU A 155 -10.36 -11.01 -6.88
C LEU A 155 -11.16 -10.20 -5.86
N GLN A 156 -10.89 -8.91 -5.72
CA GLN A 156 -11.66 -8.02 -4.85
C GLN A 156 -13.12 -7.93 -5.28
N VAL A 157 -13.41 -7.80 -6.57
CA VAL A 157 -14.80 -7.80 -7.07
C VAL A 157 -15.49 -9.13 -6.78
N VAL A 158 -14.84 -10.25 -7.13
CA VAL A 158 -15.37 -11.58 -6.92
C VAL A 158 -15.67 -11.85 -5.44
N THR A 159 -14.73 -11.52 -4.56
CA THR A 159 -14.89 -11.74 -3.12
C THR A 159 -15.96 -10.84 -2.50
N LEU A 160 -16.11 -9.60 -2.96
CA LEU A 160 -17.19 -8.72 -2.53
C LEU A 160 -18.56 -9.28 -2.91
N LEU A 161 -18.70 -9.81 -4.12
CA LEU A 161 -19.97 -10.35 -4.60
C LEU A 161 -20.33 -11.67 -3.91
N LEU A 162 -19.34 -12.55 -3.63
CA LEU A 162 -19.58 -13.86 -3.05
C LEU A 162 -19.68 -13.84 -1.52
N PHE A 163 -18.74 -13.17 -0.85
CA PHE A 163 -18.58 -13.25 0.61
C PHE A 163 -19.12 -12.03 1.36
N LYS A 164 -19.26 -10.87 0.70
CA LYS A 164 -19.70 -9.60 1.30
C LYS A 164 -18.94 -9.26 2.61
N ASN A 165 -17.64 -9.58 2.65
CA ASN A 165 -16.83 -9.46 3.85
C ASN A 165 -15.63 -8.52 3.61
N ILE A 166 -15.56 -7.44 4.41
CA ILE A 166 -14.50 -6.43 4.31
C ILE A 166 -13.12 -6.99 4.66
N TYR A 167 -13.03 -7.94 5.57
CA TYR A 167 -11.74 -8.51 6.00
C TYR A 167 -11.06 -9.28 4.86
N ILE A 168 -11.82 -10.08 4.12
CA ILE A 168 -11.32 -10.82 2.95
C ILE A 168 -10.85 -9.83 1.89
N TYR A 169 -11.65 -8.78 1.63
CA TYR A 169 -11.31 -7.71 0.69
C TYR A 169 -9.96 -7.06 1.02
N LEU A 170 -9.64 -6.83 2.31
CA LEU A 170 -8.40 -6.19 2.76
C LEU A 170 -7.19 -7.14 2.80
N ILE A 171 -7.41 -8.44 2.95
CA ILE A 171 -6.33 -9.42 2.96
C ILE A 171 -5.78 -9.68 1.55
N ILE A 172 -6.61 -9.59 0.51
CA ILE A 172 -6.20 -9.84 -0.88
C ILE A 172 -4.97 -9.01 -1.29
N PRO A 173 -4.95 -7.67 -1.13
CA PRO A 173 -3.79 -6.86 -1.51
C PRO A 173 -2.52 -7.25 -0.74
N ILE A 174 -2.64 -7.65 0.52
CA ILE A 174 -1.50 -8.08 1.33
C ILE A 174 -0.91 -9.37 0.75
N VAL A 175 -1.74 -10.38 0.49
CA VAL A 175 -1.30 -11.68 -0.04
C VAL A 175 -0.70 -11.53 -1.43
N LEU A 176 -1.41 -10.87 -2.35
CA LEU A 176 -0.92 -10.66 -3.71
C LEU A 176 0.32 -9.78 -3.74
N GLY A 177 0.39 -8.84 -2.84
CA GLY A 177 1.55 -8.04 -2.62
C GLY A 177 2.78 -8.88 -2.25
N CYS A 178 2.68 -9.78 -1.27
CA CYS A 178 3.73 -10.73 -0.92
C CYS A 178 4.20 -11.53 -2.14
N VAL A 179 3.26 -12.11 -2.88
CA VAL A 179 3.57 -12.92 -4.07
C VAL A 179 4.26 -12.09 -5.15
N SER A 180 3.74 -10.90 -5.45
CA SER A 180 4.36 -9.98 -6.42
C SER A 180 5.80 -9.63 -6.05
N THR A 181 6.08 -9.46 -4.76
CA THR A 181 7.43 -9.12 -4.28
C THR A 181 8.40 -10.29 -4.43
N VAL A 182 7.93 -11.52 -4.26
CA VAL A 182 8.78 -12.71 -4.44
C VAL A 182 9.15 -12.91 -5.91
N ILE A 183 8.25 -12.55 -6.84
CA ILE A 183 8.46 -12.71 -8.28
C ILE A 183 9.36 -11.60 -8.87
N LYS A 184 9.40 -10.41 -8.27
CA LYS A 184 10.32 -9.31 -8.63
C LYS A 184 11.73 -9.55 -8.13
#